data_39112e379cb4efa60d4e52f3d3976389
#
_entry.id   39112e379cb4efa60d4e52f3d3976389
#
_cell.length_a   1.000
_cell.length_b   1.000
_cell.length_c   1.000
_cell.angle_alpha   90.00
_cell.angle_beta   90.00
_cell.angle_gamma   90.00
#
_symmetry.space_group_name_H-M   'P 1'
#
loop_
_entity.id
_entity.type
_entity.pdbx_description
1 polymer ?
#
loop_
_entity_poly.entity_id
_entity_poly.type
_entity_poly.pdbx_seq_one_letter_code
_entity_poly.pdbx_strand_id
1 'polypeptide(L)'
;MTGLPRGESPPARLALGAAAALYGAAVRLRGLAYDLGLLPAHRLPAAVASVGNLAVGGAGKTPTTLYLARLLAGQGRRPAILSRGYRGRHARGAGRRGVPLVVGDGGPTPLAGVEEAGDEPVLLARRAGVPVVVCPDRVSAGRLAIERFGADTLVLDDGFQHRRLARDLDLVLVDARMGLGAGRLLPAGPLREPPAALARAHVILLTKVPKSGNRDGLLRQIRALAPRAAVFESRYRPTAMGPLGGPAAPVGGGSGALAGRRVVALSGLADPSSFHELLAELGAVEVRPLAFPDHHAYGPADYRRIAEAASAADAVVTTEKDAVKLDLARLGAVKPLVLEVTLDPDDPDGFAAACAARLAAAG
;
A
#
# COMPACT_ATOMS: atom_id res chain seq x y z
N MET A 1 8.83 -9.93 16.82
CA MET A 1 9.57 -9.13 17.84
C MET A 1 10.44 -8.13 17.09
N THR A 2 9.88 -7.00 16.65
CA THR A 2 10.63 -5.86 16.08
C THR A 2 10.99 -4.93 17.24
N GLY A 3 12.02 -5.34 18.00
CA GLY A 3 12.67 -4.46 18.96
C GLY A 3 13.44 -3.36 18.24
N LEU A 4 13.72 -2.26 18.94
CA LEU A 4 14.74 -1.28 18.57
C LEU A 4 16.00 -2.00 18.03
N PRO A 5 16.73 -1.45 17.05
CA PRO A 5 17.95 -2.05 16.57
C PRO A 5 18.85 -2.41 17.76
N ARG A 6 19.22 -3.68 17.86
CA ARG A 6 20.09 -4.19 18.91
C ARG A 6 21.45 -3.55 18.73
N GLY A 7 21.78 -2.56 19.57
CA GLY A 7 23.07 -1.87 19.55
C GLY A 7 23.05 -0.39 19.91
N GLU A 8 21.88 0.20 20.18
CA GLU A 8 21.82 1.60 20.60
C GLU A 8 22.31 1.76 22.05
N SER A 9 23.15 2.77 22.26
CA SER A 9 23.61 3.16 23.60
C SER A 9 22.43 3.71 24.45
N PRO A 10 22.49 3.59 25.78
CA PRO A 10 21.46 4.12 26.67
C PRO A 10 21.06 5.59 26.40
N PRO A 11 22.01 6.51 26.14
CA PRO A 11 21.66 7.90 25.80
C PRO A 11 20.92 8.03 24.47
N ALA A 12 21.25 7.20 23.45
CA ALA A 12 20.53 7.22 22.17
C ALA A 12 19.07 6.77 22.34
N ARG A 13 18.81 5.76 23.16
CA ARG A 13 17.45 5.30 23.50
C ARG A 13 16.63 6.38 24.22
N LEU A 14 17.24 7.10 25.14
CA LEU A 14 16.60 8.20 25.86
C LEU A 14 16.25 9.34 24.89
N ALA A 15 17.18 9.72 24.01
CA ALA A 15 16.96 10.75 23.00
C ALA A 15 15.84 10.37 22.02
N LEU A 16 15.82 9.12 21.52
CA LEU A 16 14.74 8.61 20.67
C LEU A 16 13.40 8.59 21.39
N GLY A 17 13.38 8.22 22.68
CA GLY A 17 12.18 8.25 23.50
C GLY A 17 11.62 9.67 23.67
N ALA A 18 12.46 10.64 23.97
CA ALA A 18 12.09 12.06 24.06
C ALA A 18 11.57 12.61 22.72
N ALA A 19 12.26 12.30 21.60
CA ALA A 19 11.80 12.69 20.28
C ALA A 19 10.44 12.06 19.93
N ALA A 20 10.21 10.80 20.26
CA ALA A 20 8.92 10.14 20.07
C ALA A 20 7.80 10.73 20.93
N ALA A 21 8.10 11.16 22.14
CA ALA A 21 7.14 11.85 22.99
C ALA A 21 6.71 13.20 22.42
N LEU A 22 7.68 14.01 21.93
CA LEU A 22 7.43 15.28 21.25
C LEU A 22 6.61 15.08 19.97
N TYR A 23 7.02 14.13 19.13
CA TYR A 23 6.26 13.74 17.93
C TYR A 23 4.84 13.32 18.28
N GLY A 24 4.67 12.49 19.31
CA GLY A 24 3.37 12.03 19.77
C GLY A 24 2.48 13.16 20.29
N ALA A 25 3.05 14.14 21.00
CA ALA A 25 2.34 15.34 21.43
C ALA A 25 1.88 16.17 20.21
N ALA A 26 2.75 16.42 19.25
CA ALA A 26 2.41 17.15 18.02
C ALA A 26 1.29 16.47 17.22
N VAL A 27 1.36 15.14 17.07
CA VAL A 27 0.33 14.36 16.38
C VAL A 27 -1.01 14.41 17.10
N ARG A 28 -1.03 14.31 18.45
CA ARG A 28 -2.25 14.41 19.25
C ARG A 28 -2.86 15.81 19.16
N LEU A 29 -2.06 16.86 19.32
CA LEU A 29 -2.52 18.24 19.18
C LEU A 29 -3.10 18.54 17.80
N ARG A 30 -2.44 18.09 16.74
CA ARG A 30 -2.98 18.18 15.38
C ARG A 30 -4.30 17.41 15.25
N GLY A 31 -4.38 16.21 15.81
CA GLY A 31 -5.60 15.41 15.84
C GLY A 31 -6.75 16.16 16.51
N LEU A 32 -6.51 16.66 17.71
CA LEU A 32 -7.47 17.43 18.51
C LEU A 32 -7.92 18.72 17.77
N ALA A 33 -7.00 19.44 17.11
CA ALA A 33 -7.33 20.62 16.32
C ALA A 33 -8.31 20.32 15.17
N TYR A 34 -8.20 19.15 14.51
CA TYR A 34 -9.20 18.69 13.56
C TYR A 34 -10.51 18.29 14.21
N ASP A 35 -10.47 17.61 15.37
CA ASP A 35 -11.67 17.15 16.08
C ASP A 35 -12.50 18.33 16.61
N LEU A 36 -11.85 19.42 16.99
CA LEU A 36 -12.45 20.68 17.42
C LEU A 36 -12.79 21.65 16.26
N GLY A 37 -12.55 21.27 15.01
CA GLY A 37 -12.80 22.12 13.84
C GLY A 37 -11.85 23.34 13.70
N LEU A 38 -10.75 23.38 14.49
CA LEU A 38 -9.75 24.44 14.40
C LEU A 38 -8.90 24.36 13.12
N LEU A 39 -8.79 23.17 12.53
CA LEU A 39 -8.16 22.97 11.23
C LEU A 39 -9.22 22.64 10.19
N PRO A 40 -9.19 23.27 9.00
CA PRO A 40 -10.23 23.08 7.99
C PRO A 40 -10.17 21.67 7.38
N ALA A 41 -11.32 21.00 7.31
CA ALA A 41 -11.55 19.80 6.53
C ALA A 41 -12.48 20.17 5.35
N HIS A 42 -11.96 20.05 4.12
CA HIS A 42 -12.71 20.37 2.92
C HIS A 42 -13.58 19.19 2.50
N ARG A 43 -14.86 19.44 2.22
CA ARG A 43 -15.76 18.47 1.58
C ARG A 43 -15.81 18.75 0.08
N LEU A 44 -15.74 17.70 -0.72
CA LEU A 44 -15.90 17.75 -2.16
C LEU A 44 -17.26 17.13 -2.55
N PRO A 45 -17.82 17.46 -3.72
CA PRO A 45 -19.05 16.86 -4.22
C PRO A 45 -18.82 15.46 -4.80
N ALA A 46 -18.22 14.59 -4.02
CA ALA A 46 -17.93 13.18 -4.31
C ALA A 46 -17.77 12.44 -2.99
N ALA A 47 -18.12 11.17 -2.95
CA ALA A 47 -17.86 10.31 -1.80
C ALA A 47 -16.33 10.06 -1.67
N VAL A 48 -15.81 10.04 -0.44
CA VAL A 48 -14.38 9.93 -0.20
C VAL A 48 -14.06 8.72 0.68
N ALA A 49 -13.35 7.74 0.11
CA ALA A 49 -12.77 6.62 0.82
C ALA A 49 -11.27 6.84 1.05
N SER A 50 -10.81 6.61 2.26
CA SER A 50 -9.38 6.64 2.59
C SER A 50 -8.89 5.22 2.89
N VAL A 51 -7.89 4.77 2.16
CA VAL A 51 -7.12 3.56 2.47
C VAL A 51 -5.82 4.01 3.12
N GLY A 52 -5.53 3.53 4.33
CA GLY A 52 -4.33 3.92 5.04
C GLY A 52 -3.98 3.00 6.20
N ASN A 53 -2.95 3.35 6.95
CA ASN A 53 -2.50 2.58 8.11
C ASN A 53 -1.88 3.49 9.17
N LEU A 54 -1.63 2.94 10.37
CA LEU A 54 -0.98 3.66 11.47
C LEU A 54 0.54 3.62 11.39
N ALA A 55 1.14 2.57 10.83
CA ALA A 55 2.57 2.34 10.85
C ALA A 55 3.25 2.79 9.55
N VAL A 56 4.54 3.08 9.58
CA VAL A 56 5.37 3.13 8.37
C VAL A 56 5.60 1.71 7.86
N GLY A 57 5.76 1.55 6.54
CA GLY A 57 6.06 0.27 5.91
C GLY A 57 4.91 -0.30 5.10
N GLY A 58 5.12 -1.51 4.60
CA GLY A 58 4.27 -2.18 3.61
C GLY A 58 3.05 -2.90 4.20
N ALA A 59 2.09 -2.18 4.76
CA ALA A 59 0.84 -2.77 5.27
C ALA A 59 -0.13 -3.23 4.18
N GLY A 60 0.24 -3.12 2.89
CA GLY A 60 -0.62 -3.55 1.78
C GLY A 60 -1.59 -2.50 1.25
N LYS A 61 -1.26 -1.22 1.42
CA LYS A 61 -2.11 -0.12 0.95
C LYS A 61 -2.42 -0.20 -0.54
N THR A 62 -1.40 -0.32 -1.38
CA THR A 62 -1.55 -0.35 -2.85
C THR A 62 -2.46 -1.47 -3.36
N PRO A 63 -2.28 -2.76 -2.97
CA PRO A 63 -3.23 -3.81 -3.33
C PRO A 63 -4.65 -3.56 -2.82
N THR A 64 -4.80 -3.00 -1.61
CA THR A 64 -6.11 -2.68 -1.04
C THR A 64 -6.78 -1.51 -1.77
N THR A 65 -6.02 -0.47 -2.14
CA THR A 65 -6.49 0.65 -2.95
C THR A 65 -6.98 0.18 -4.32
N LEU A 66 -6.21 -0.70 -4.98
CA LEU A 66 -6.60 -1.33 -6.25
C LEU A 66 -7.89 -2.15 -6.10
N TYR A 67 -7.97 -2.99 -5.07
CA TYR A 67 -9.15 -3.82 -4.80
C TYR A 67 -10.38 -2.96 -4.58
N LEU A 68 -10.29 -1.94 -3.69
CA LEU A 68 -11.42 -1.06 -3.38
C LEU A 68 -11.87 -0.26 -4.61
N ALA A 69 -10.93 0.31 -5.39
CA ALA A 69 -11.27 1.06 -6.59
C ALA A 69 -12.01 0.20 -7.63
N ARG A 70 -11.55 -1.04 -7.86
CA ARG A 70 -12.21 -1.99 -8.76
C ARG A 70 -13.57 -2.45 -8.24
N LEU A 71 -13.68 -2.71 -6.94
CA LEU A 71 -14.94 -3.05 -6.29
C LEU A 71 -15.99 -1.96 -6.52
N LEU A 72 -15.62 -0.69 -6.29
CA LEU A 72 -16.51 0.45 -6.48
C LEU A 72 -16.87 0.67 -7.95
N ALA A 73 -15.93 0.50 -8.87
CA ALA A 73 -16.21 0.55 -10.30
C ALA A 73 -17.18 -0.57 -10.74
N GLY A 74 -16.99 -1.80 -10.22
CA GLY A 74 -17.91 -2.92 -10.45
C GLY A 74 -19.32 -2.69 -9.90
N GLN A 75 -19.47 -1.82 -8.91
CA GLN A 75 -20.76 -1.38 -8.35
C GLN A 75 -21.38 -0.19 -9.12
N GLY A 76 -20.82 0.18 -10.28
CA GLY A 76 -21.32 1.26 -11.12
C GLY A 76 -20.91 2.67 -10.70
N ARG A 77 -20.02 2.83 -9.71
CA ARG A 77 -19.43 4.12 -9.36
C ARG A 77 -18.32 4.51 -10.35
N ARG A 78 -17.99 5.78 -10.38
CA ARG A 78 -16.86 6.33 -11.15
C ARG A 78 -15.74 6.75 -10.21
N PRO A 79 -14.94 5.80 -9.68
CA PRO A 79 -13.88 6.13 -8.75
C PRO A 79 -12.68 6.75 -9.45
N ALA A 80 -11.97 7.62 -8.71
CA ALA A 80 -10.62 8.06 -9.05
C ALA A 80 -9.69 7.87 -7.85
N ILE A 81 -8.46 7.42 -8.09
CA ILE A 81 -7.45 7.24 -7.05
C ILE A 81 -6.63 8.50 -6.88
N LEU A 82 -6.49 8.95 -5.64
CA LEU A 82 -5.68 10.11 -5.26
C LEU A 82 -4.47 9.66 -4.46
N SER A 83 -3.26 9.86 -4.98
CA SER A 83 -2.02 9.53 -4.29
C SER A 83 -1.15 10.75 -4.00
N ARG A 84 -0.21 10.61 -3.07
CA ARG A 84 0.74 11.68 -2.72
C ARG A 84 1.84 11.85 -3.75
N GLY A 85 2.19 10.76 -4.44
CA GLY A 85 3.37 10.72 -5.29
C GLY A 85 4.68 10.67 -4.49
N TYR A 86 4.69 9.82 -3.45
CA TYR A 86 5.89 9.66 -2.62
C TYR A 86 7.11 9.35 -3.48
N ARG A 87 8.25 10.04 -3.19
CA ARG A 87 9.51 10.03 -3.94
C ARG A 87 9.47 10.58 -5.37
N GLY A 88 8.31 10.80 -5.97
CA GLY A 88 8.20 11.46 -7.28
C GLY A 88 8.70 12.92 -7.25
N ARG A 89 9.33 13.37 -8.35
CA ARG A 89 9.79 14.77 -8.49
C ARG A 89 8.64 15.75 -8.45
N HIS A 90 7.48 15.38 -9.02
CA HIS A 90 6.28 16.24 -9.02
C HIS A 90 5.84 16.61 -7.61
N ALA A 91 5.77 15.65 -6.70
CA ALA A 91 5.34 15.90 -5.32
C ALA A 91 6.24 16.87 -4.56
N ARG A 92 7.52 16.98 -4.94
CA ARG A 92 8.51 17.93 -4.38
C ARG A 92 8.53 19.28 -5.10
N GLY A 93 8.07 19.32 -6.34
CA GLY A 93 8.01 20.50 -7.21
C GLY A 93 6.62 21.14 -7.30
N ALA A 94 5.98 21.05 -8.46
CA ALA A 94 4.69 21.66 -8.75
C ALA A 94 3.56 21.16 -7.83
N GLY A 95 3.59 19.88 -7.43
CA GLY A 95 2.63 19.30 -6.52
C GLY A 95 2.63 19.93 -5.12
N ARG A 96 3.78 20.41 -4.61
CA ARG A 96 3.84 21.16 -3.33
C ARG A 96 3.05 22.47 -3.40
N ARG A 97 2.94 23.07 -4.58
CA ARG A 97 2.16 24.29 -4.85
C ARG A 97 0.68 23.98 -5.15
N GLY A 98 0.24 22.72 -4.96
CA GLY A 98 -1.13 22.29 -5.17
C GLY A 98 -1.50 21.99 -6.63
N VAL A 99 -0.53 21.91 -7.54
CA VAL A 99 -0.77 21.52 -8.94
C VAL A 99 -0.86 20.02 -9.05
N PRO A 100 -2.01 19.44 -9.46
CA PRO A 100 -2.14 17.99 -9.63
C PRO A 100 -1.45 17.49 -10.90
N LEU A 101 -1.02 16.20 -10.88
CA LEU A 101 -0.50 15.45 -12.02
C LEU A 101 -1.41 14.27 -12.30
N VAL A 102 -1.91 14.16 -13.52
CA VAL A 102 -2.62 12.95 -13.98
C VAL A 102 -1.58 11.90 -14.35
N VAL A 103 -1.62 10.76 -13.66
CA VAL A 103 -0.71 9.63 -13.89
C VAL A 103 -1.38 8.53 -14.71
N GLY A 104 -2.70 8.42 -14.64
CA GLY A 104 -3.51 7.53 -15.45
C GLY A 104 -4.90 8.10 -15.66
N ASP A 105 -5.48 7.85 -16.80
CA ASP A 105 -6.83 8.27 -17.20
C ASP A 105 -7.85 7.12 -17.17
N GLY A 106 -7.43 5.95 -16.70
CA GLY A 106 -8.19 4.70 -16.72
C GLY A 106 -7.75 3.74 -17.81
N GLY A 107 -6.92 4.19 -18.76
CA GLY A 107 -6.26 3.31 -19.72
C GLY A 107 -5.09 2.50 -19.13
N PRO A 108 -4.58 1.50 -19.86
CA PRO A 108 -3.54 0.60 -19.35
C PRO A 108 -2.14 1.23 -19.33
N THR A 109 -1.95 2.35 -20.02
CA THR A 109 -0.64 3.01 -20.14
C THR A 109 -0.58 4.23 -19.24
N PRO A 110 0.36 4.27 -18.27
CA PRO A 110 0.57 5.45 -17.45
C PRO A 110 1.00 6.66 -18.28
N LEU A 111 0.47 7.84 -17.92
CA LEU A 111 0.77 9.13 -18.58
C LEU A 111 2.03 9.81 -17.99
N ALA A 112 2.55 9.29 -16.87
CA ALA A 112 3.77 9.80 -16.24
C ALA A 112 4.63 8.64 -15.75
N GLY A 113 5.95 8.84 -15.76
CA GLY A 113 6.93 7.83 -15.33
C GLY A 113 7.16 7.81 -13.82
N VAL A 114 7.89 6.77 -13.37
CA VAL A 114 8.22 6.55 -11.95
C VAL A 114 9.00 7.71 -11.35
N GLU A 115 9.94 8.31 -12.09
CA GLU A 115 10.73 9.45 -11.60
C GLU A 115 9.87 10.68 -11.29
N GLU A 116 8.81 10.89 -12.07
CA GLU A 116 7.93 12.04 -11.91
C GLU A 116 6.85 11.79 -10.86
N ALA A 117 6.14 10.66 -10.97
CA ALA A 117 4.96 10.35 -10.18
C ALA A 117 5.25 9.52 -8.91
N GLY A 118 6.34 8.73 -8.90
CA GLY A 118 6.64 7.69 -7.93
C GLY A 118 6.19 6.30 -8.39
N ASP A 119 6.74 5.25 -7.80
CA ASP A 119 6.48 3.85 -8.17
C ASP A 119 5.04 3.40 -7.89
N GLU A 120 4.49 3.73 -6.72
CA GLU A 120 3.11 3.33 -6.35
C GLU A 120 2.04 3.94 -7.26
N PRO A 121 2.04 5.26 -7.58
CA PRO A 121 1.07 5.83 -8.52
C PRO A 121 1.15 5.25 -9.93
N VAL A 122 2.37 4.95 -10.42
CA VAL A 122 2.55 4.31 -11.73
C VAL A 122 1.99 2.89 -11.74
N LEU A 123 2.22 2.12 -10.66
CA LEU A 123 1.60 0.81 -10.49
C LEU A 123 0.06 0.90 -10.45
N LEU A 124 -0.47 1.84 -9.68
CA LEU A 124 -1.92 2.08 -9.60
C LEU A 124 -2.49 2.42 -10.99
N ALA A 125 -1.83 3.30 -11.76
CA ALA A 125 -2.27 3.68 -13.10
C ALA A 125 -2.29 2.50 -14.08
N ARG A 126 -1.30 1.59 -13.99
CA ARG A 126 -1.26 0.38 -14.84
C ARG A 126 -2.37 -0.62 -14.53
N ARG A 127 -2.78 -0.68 -13.25
CA ARG A 127 -3.59 -1.79 -12.76
C ARG A 127 -5.04 -1.42 -12.44
N ALA A 128 -5.31 -0.16 -12.11
CA ALA A 128 -6.61 0.19 -11.53
C ALA A 128 -7.77 0.20 -12.54
N GLY A 129 -7.52 0.54 -13.80
CA GLY A 129 -8.57 0.75 -14.80
C GLY A 129 -9.44 1.98 -14.49
N VAL A 130 -8.97 2.87 -13.63
CA VAL A 130 -9.63 4.12 -13.23
C VAL A 130 -8.61 5.26 -13.20
N PRO A 131 -9.04 6.53 -13.26
CA PRO A 131 -8.12 7.66 -13.19
C PRO A 131 -7.27 7.67 -11.91
N VAL A 132 -5.98 8.04 -12.06
CA VAL A 132 -5.02 8.18 -10.96
C VAL A 132 -4.41 9.58 -11.01
N VAL A 133 -4.58 10.34 -9.93
CA VAL A 133 -4.10 11.72 -9.80
C VAL A 133 -3.17 11.85 -8.61
N VAL A 134 -2.02 12.48 -8.84
CA VAL A 134 -0.99 12.72 -7.82
C VAL A 134 -0.96 14.19 -7.42
N CYS A 135 -1.12 14.45 -6.14
CA CYS A 135 -0.84 15.73 -5.52
C CYS A 135 -0.71 15.57 -4.00
N PRO A 136 0.28 16.16 -3.32
CA PRO A 136 0.31 16.24 -1.85
C PRO A 136 -0.95 16.88 -1.26
N ASP A 137 -1.53 17.87 -1.93
CA ASP A 137 -2.86 18.41 -1.62
C ASP A 137 -3.95 17.58 -2.33
N ARG A 138 -4.55 16.63 -1.57
CA ARG A 138 -5.62 15.76 -2.08
C ARG A 138 -6.90 16.51 -2.42
N VAL A 139 -7.11 17.70 -1.87
CA VAL A 139 -8.27 18.55 -2.23
C VAL A 139 -8.15 19.00 -3.68
N SER A 140 -6.97 19.51 -4.07
CA SER A 140 -6.69 19.90 -5.46
C SER A 140 -6.75 18.71 -6.41
N ALA A 141 -6.18 17.55 -6.01
CA ALA A 141 -6.27 16.32 -6.80
C ALA A 141 -7.72 15.86 -6.99
N GLY A 142 -8.53 15.91 -5.93
CA GLY A 142 -9.94 15.53 -5.98
C GLY A 142 -10.77 16.43 -6.85
N ARG A 143 -10.55 17.75 -6.79
CA ARG A 143 -11.23 18.71 -7.70
C ARG A 143 -10.94 18.37 -9.17
N LEU A 144 -9.66 18.19 -9.52
CA LEU A 144 -9.29 17.80 -10.88
C LEU A 144 -9.96 16.48 -11.29
N ALA A 145 -9.98 15.48 -10.40
CA ALA A 145 -10.58 14.18 -10.71
C ALA A 145 -12.10 14.30 -10.99
N ILE A 146 -12.80 15.13 -10.23
CA ILE A 146 -14.22 15.40 -10.43
C ILE A 146 -14.46 16.17 -11.74
N GLU A 147 -13.72 17.26 -11.95
CA GLU A 147 -13.89 18.13 -13.11
C GLU A 147 -13.53 17.44 -14.43
N ARG A 148 -12.41 16.72 -14.46
CA ARG A 148 -11.87 16.14 -15.70
C ARG A 148 -12.45 14.77 -16.02
N PHE A 149 -12.73 13.95 -15.03
CA PHE A 149 -13.13 12.54 -15.22
C PHE A 149 -14.55 12.25 -14.73
N GLY A 150 -15.26 13.25 -14.20
CA GLY A 150 -16.59 13.06 -13.65
C GLY A 150 -16.61 12.07 -12.47
N ALA A 151 -15.54 12.00 -11.69
CA ALA A 151 -15.44 11.09 -10.56
C ALA A 151 -16.49 11.43 -9.50
N ASP A 152 -17.30 10.44 -9.12
CA ASP A 152 -18.28 10.53 -8.02
C ASP A 152 -17.75 9.92 -6.72
N THR A 153 -16.63 9.24 -6.79
CA THR A 153 -15.96 8.60 -5.65
C THR A 153 -14.44 8.78 -5.73
N LEU A 154 -13.84 9.22 -4.64
CA LEU A 154 -12.40 9.45 -4.53
C LEU A 154 -11.82 8.42 -3.57
N VAL A 155 -10.79 7.67 -4.00
CA VAL A 155 -10.08 6.69 -3.18
C VAL A 155 -8.69 7.23 -2.88
N LEU A 156 -8.43 7.57 -1.61
CA LEU A 156 -7.13 8.07 -1.17
C LEU A 156 -6.18 6.92 -0.88
N ASP A 157 -5.10 6.83 -1.63
CA ASP A 157 -3.97 5.98 -1.32
C ASP A 157 -3.09 6.63 -0.24
N ASP A 158 -2.82 5.91 0.86
CA ASP A 158 -2.14 6.39 2.08
C ASP A 158 -2.80 7.66 2.66
N GLY A 159 -4.15 7.62 2.80
CA GLY A 159 -4.97 8.78 3.13
C GLY A 159 -5.25 9.00 4.61
N PHE A 160 -5.05 8.03 5.52
CA PHE A 160 -5.55 8.08 6.90
C PHE A 160 -5.08 9.31 7.68
N GLN A 161 -3.83 9.75 7.50
CA GLN A 161 -3.27 10.97 8.11
C GLN A 161 -3.72 12.25 7.42
N HIS A 162 -4.31 12.19 6.21
CA HIS A 162 -4.66 13.37 5.41
C HIS A 162 -6.06 13.90 5.78
N ARG A 163 -6.22 14.46 6.99
CA ARG A 163 -7.50 14.91 7.54
C ARG A 163 -8.06 16.19 6.88
N ARG A 164 -7.27 16.89 6.06
CA ARG A 164 -7.71 18.10 5.34
C ARG A 164 -8.81 17.83 4.31
N LEU A 165 -8.90 16.65 3.72
CA LEU A 165 -10.04 16.21 2.92
C LEU A 165 -10.96 15.37 3.81
N ALA A 166 -12.24 15.77 3.91
CA ALA A 166 -13.26 15.04 4.65
C ALA A 166 -13.45 13.64 4.02
N ARG A 167 -13.60 12.61 4.85
CA ARG A 167 -13.79 11.22 4.42
C ARG A 167 -15.12 10.68 4.91
N ASP A 168 -15.72 9.87 4.08
CA ASP A 168 -16.95 9.13 4.37
C ASP A 168 -16.62 7.70 4.81
N LEU A 169 -15.52 7.13 4.28
CA LEU A 169 -14.96 5.84 4.68
C LEU A 169 -13.48 5.99 5.04
N ASP A 170 -13.11 5.65 6.27
CA ASP A 170 -11.72 5.37 6.67
C ASP A 170 -11.54 3.84 6.79
N LEU A 171 -10.87 3.24 5.78
CA LEU A 171 -10.41 1.86 5.77
C LEU A 171 -8.97 1.81 6.25
N VAL A 172 -8.76 1.23 7.44
CA VAL A 172 -7.45 1.20 8.10
C VAL A 172 -6.87 -0.21 8.09
N LEU A 173 -5.66 -0.31 7.55
CA LEU A 173 -4.94 -1.58 7.46
C LEU A 173 -4.09 -1.80 8.71
N VAL A 174 -4.14 -3.02 9.22
CA VAL A 174 -3.27 -3.50 10.30
C VAL A 174 -2.56 -4.76 9.79
N ASP A 175 -1.23 -4.68 9.68
CA ASP A 175 -0.41 -5.85 9.35
C ASP A 175 -0.48 -6.84 10.53
N ALA A 176 -1.04 -8.03 10.31
CA ALA A 176 -1.27 -9.02 11.36
C ALA A 176 0.01 -9.56 12.02
N ARG A 177 1.15 -9.44 11.32
CA ARG A 177 2.48 -9.86 11.83
C ARG A 177 3.10 -8.81 12.73
N MET A 178 2.92 -7.53 12.38
CA MET A 178 3.46 -6.40 13.15
C MET A 178 2.52 -5.96 14.28
N GLY A 179 1.23 -6.23 14.15
CA GLY A 179 0.21 -5.77 15.08
C GLY A 179 0.18 -4.25 15.21
N LEU A 180 0.03 -3.75 16.43
CA LEU A 180 0.00 -2.32 16.73
C LEU A 180 1.38 -1.76 17.13
N GLY A 181 2.49 -2.37 16.65
CA GLY A 181 3.85 -1.84 16.79
C GLY A 181 4.30 -1.60 18.23
N ALA A 182 3.80 -2.40 19.17
CA ALA A 182 3.99 -2.23 20.61
C ALA A 182 3.64 -0.80 21.12
N GLY A 183 2.76 -0.07 20.41
CA GLY A 183 2.35 1.29 20.74
C GLY A 183 3.41 2.37 20.55
N ARG A 184 4.56 2.05 19.97
CA ARG A 184 5.68 3.00 19.86
C ARG A 184 5.56 3.88 18.62
N LEU A 185 5.62 5.19 18.85
CA LEU A 185 5.59 6.21 17.81
C LEU A 185 6.97 6.47 17.19
N LEU A 186 6.98 7.04 15.99
CA LEU A 186 8.21 7.56 15.37
C LEU A 186 8.90 8.59 16.27
N PRO A 187 10.24 8.65 16.29
CA PRO A 187 11.19 7.75 15.64
C PRO A 187 11.54 6.50 16.46
N ALA A 188 11.01 6.33 17.69
CA ALA A 188 11.31 5.20 18.57
C ALA A 188 10.56 3.90 18.21
N GLY A 189 9.65 3.94 17.26
CA GLY A 189 8.87 2.82 16.75
C GLY A 189 8.26 3.09 15.39
N PRO A 190 7.45 2.18 14.86
CA PRO A 190 6.95 2.29 13.49
C PRO A 190 5.70 3.17 13.35
N LEU A 191 5.05 3.58 14.44
CA LEU A 191 3.73 4.21 14.35
C LEU A 191 3.82 5.70 13.98
N ARG A 192 3.03 6.12 12.99
CA ARG A 192 2.77 7.52 12.60
C ARG A 192 1.76 8.20 13.52
N GLU A 193 0.81 7.43 14.07
CA GLU A 193 -0.22 7.87 15.02
C GLU A 193 -0.37 6.84 16.13
N PRO A 194 -0.82 7.27 17.34
CA PRO A 194 -1.05 6.33 18.44
C PRO A 194 -2.15 5.32 18.11
N PRO A 195 -2.14 4.11 18.69
CA PRO A 195 -3.17 3.08 18.44
C PRO A 195 -4.60 3.58 18.65
N ALA A 196 -4.83 4.52 19.58
CA ALA A 196 -6.14 5.15 19.81
C ALA A 196 -6.70 5.85 18.55
N ALA A 197 -5.88 6.19 17.58
CA ALA A 197 -6.35 6.74 16.30
C ALA A 197 -7.22 5.77 15.50
N LEU A 198 -7.18 4.45 15.80
CA LEU A 198 -8.08 3.45 15.23
C LEU A 198 -9.57 3.76 15.50
N ALA A 199 -9.88 4.52 16.56
CA ALA A 199 -11.26 4.94 16.85
C ALA A 199 -11.92 5.71 15.70
N ARG A 200 -11.14 6.28 14.76
CA ARG A 200 -11.66 6.94 13.55
C ARG A 200 -11.96 5.98 12.40
N ALA A 201 -11.48 4.75 12.47
CA ALA A 201 -11.71 3.77 11.42
C ALA A 201 -13.18 3.36 11.34
N HIS A 202 -13.70 3.24 10.13
CA HIS A 202 -15.01 2.66 9.87
C HIS A 202 -14.89 1.16 9.55
N VAL A 203 -13.84 0.80 8.82
CA VAL A 203 -13.47 -0.57 8.50
C VAL A 203 -11.99 -0.78 8.84
N ILE A 204 -11.69 -1.88 9.51
CA ILE A 204 -10.31 -2.30 9.79
C ILE A 204 -10.08 -3.62 9.06
N LEU A 205 -9.01 -3.68 8.29
CA LEU A 205 -8.61 -4.86 7.55
C LEU A 205 -7.27 -5.36 8.06
N LEU A 206 -7.26 -6.54 8.68
CA LEU A 206 -6.02 -7.24 8.98
C LEU A 206 -5.44 -7.77 7.67
N THR A 207 -4.22 -7.37 7.35
CA THR A 207 -3.51 -7.84 6.16
C THR A 207 -2.39 -8.80 6.53
N LYS A 208 -1.91 -9.57 5.56
CA LYS A 208 -0.83 -10.56 5.75
C LYS A 208 -1.12 -11.54 6.88
N VAL A 209 -2.37 -11.93 7.01
CA VAL A 209 -2.80 -12.87 8.03
C VAL A 209 -2.11 -14.22 7.81
N PRO A 210 -1.31 -14.73 8.76
CA PRO A 210 -0.65 -16.01 8.61
C PRO A 210 -1.68 -17.15 8.61
N LYS A 211 -1.38 -18.24 7.89
CA LYS A 211 -2.28 -19.43 7.81
C LYS A 211 -2.51 -20.08 9.18
N SER A 212 -1.54 -19.95 10.07
CA SER A 212 -1.61 -20.49 11.44
C SER A 212 -1.14 -19.44 12.45
N GLY A 213 -1.62 -19.51 13.69
CA GLY A 213 -1.26 -18.61 14.77
C GLY A 213 -2.49 -17.98 15.45
N ASN A 214 -2.33 -17.64 16.73
CA ASN A 214 -3.38 -17.03 17.53
C ASN A 214 -3.37 -15.50 17.35
N ARG A 215 -4.48 -14.94 16.88
CA ARG A 215 -4.71 -13.51 16.63
C ARG A 215 -5.67 -12.87 17.64
N ASP A 216 -6.23 -13.67 18.54
CA ASP A 216 -7.30 -13.21 19.45
C ASP A 216 -6.86 -12.02 20.30
N GLY A 217 -5.59 -11.99 20.70
CA GLY A 217 -5.01 -10.86 21.43
C GLY A 217 -5.05 -9.57 20.63
N LEU A 218 -4.64 -9.62 19.35
CA LEU A 218 -4.66 -8.46 18.45
C LEU A 218 -6.10 -8.04 18.14
N LEU A 219 -6.98 -8.98 17.83
CA LEU A 219 -8.40 -8.69 17.57
C LEU A 219 -9.08 -8.07 18.78
N ARG A 220 -8.82 -8.56 20.02
CA ARG A 220 -9.34 -7.94 21.25
C ARG A 220 -8.84 -6.49 21.43
N GLN A 221 -7.55 -6.24 21.17
CA GLN A 221 -6.99 -4.88 21.24
C GLN A 221 -7.64 -3.96 20.19
N ILE A 222 -7.81 -4.41 18.96
CA ILE A 222 -8.45 -3.63 17.88
C ILE A 222 -9.90 -3.30 18.25
N ARG A 223 -10.68 -4.30 18.69
CA ARG A 223 -12.08 -4.09 19.08
C ARG A 223 -12.23 -3.16 20.29
N ALA A 224 -11.29 -3.18 21.23
CA ALA A 224 -11.27 -2.26 22.37
C ALA A 224 -10.97 -0.81 21.92
N LEU A 225 -10.10 -0.61 20.91
CA LEU A 225 -9.72 0.70 20.42
C LEU A 225 -10.72 1.29 19.41
N ALA A 226 -11.40 0.43 18.65
CA ALA A 226 -12.32 0.81 17.60
C ALA A 226 -13.62 -0.03 17.65
N PRO A 227 -14.44 0.11 18.71
CA PRO A 227 -15.60 -0.76 18.92
C PRO A 227 -16.72 -0.60 17.87
N ARG A 228 -16.67 0.46 17.07
CA ARG A 228 -17.66 0.73 16.00
C ARG A 228 -17.17 0.32 14.62
N ALA A 229 -15.91 -0.07 14.48
CA ALA A 229 -15.35 -0.48 13.19
C ALA A 229 -15.73 -1.94 12.88
N ALA A 230 -16.13 -2.19 11.62
CA ALA A 230 -16.18 -3.54 11.10
C ALA A 230 -14.75 -4.06 10.91
N VAL A 231 -14.48 -5.31 11.32
CA VAL A 231 -13.12 -5.89 11.27
C VAL A 231 -13.15 -7.12 10.39
N PHE A 232 -12.28 -7.14 9.38
CA PHE A 232 -12.09 -8.24 8.43
C PHE A 232 -10.65 -8.69 8.43
N GLU A 233 -10.41 -9.93 8.01
CA GLU A 233 -9.07 -10.47 7.75
C GLU A 233 -8.86 -10.60 6.25
N SER A 234 -7.61 -10.55 5.82
CA SER A 234 -7.27 -10.78 4.42
C SER A 234 -5.87 -11.33 4.22
N ARG A 235 -5.69 -11.97 3.08
CA ARG A 235 -4.40 -12.43 2.56
C ARG A 235 -4.16 -11.84 1.18
N TYR A 236 -2.99 -12.10 0.62
CA TYR A 236 -2.76 -11.88 -0.79
C TYR A 236 -2.96 -13.20 -1.53
N ARG A 237 -3.64 -13.13 -2.66
CA ARG A 237 -3.80 -14.26 -3.58
C ARG A 237 -3.12 -13.92 -4.90
N PRO A 238 -2.27 -14.82 -5.43
CA PRO A 238 -1.76 -14.72 -6.78
C PRO A 238 -2.91 -14.71 -7.78
N THR A 239 -2.86 -13.83 -8.78
CA THR A 239 -3.88 -13.76 -9.84
C THR A 239 -3.33 -14.09 -11.20
N ALA A 240 -2.12 -13.59 -11.50
CA ALA A 240 -1.46 -13.83 -12.76
C ALA A 240 0.07 -13.77 -12.60
N MET A 241 0.78 -14.35 -13.56
CA MET A 241 2.23 -14.26 -13.66
C MET A 241 2.63 -14.21 -15.13
N GLY A 242 3.56 -13.36 -15.48
CA GLY A 242 4.04 -13.24 -16.84
C GLY A 242 5.40 -12.54 -16.94
N PRO A 243 6.03 -12.55 -18.11
CA PRO A 243 7.31 -11.89 -18.29
C PRO A 243 7.18 -10.37 -18.11
N LEU A 244 8.21 -9.75 -17.54
CA LEU A 244 8.29 -8.29 -17.42
C LEU A 244 8.16 -7.64 -18.81
N GLY A 245 7.17 -6.73 -18.96
CA GLY A 245 6.87 -6.07 -20.23
C GLY A 245 6.04 -6.91 -21.21
N GLY A 246 5.61 -8.10 -20.83
CA GLY A 246 4.75 -8.99 -21.64
C GLY A 246 3.40 -9.27 -20.96
N PRO A 247 2.56 -10.07 -21.61
CA PRO A 247 1.27 -10.46 -21.06
C PRO A 247 1.44 -11.42 -19.87
N ALA A 248 0.63 -11.20 -18.84
CA ALA A 248 0.54 -12.12 -17.72
C ALA A 248 -0.58 -13.15 -17.95
N ALA A 249 -0.28 -14.42 -17.67
CA ALA A 249 -1.28 -15.47 -17.69
C ALA A 249 -1.85 -15.70 -16.30
N PRO A 250 -3.15 -16.04 -16.17
CA PRO A 250 -3.74 -16.39 -14.89
C PRO A 250 -2.98 -17.54 -14.23
N VAL A 251 -2.64 -17.38 -12.95
CA VAL A 251 -2.16 -18.49 -12.13
C VAL A 251 -3.39 -19.14 -11.50
N GLY A 252 -3.71 -20.35 -11.96
CA GLY A 252 -4.82 -21.13 -11.39
C GLY A 252 -4.61 -21.33 -9.88
N GLY A 253 -5.70 -21.52 -9.14
CA GLY A 253 -5.70 -21.69 -7.68
C GLY A 253 -5.04 -22.96 -7.15
N GLY A 254 -4.12 -23.57 -7.91
CA GLY A 254 -3.35 -24.77 -7.56
C GLY A 254 -1.85 -24.56 -7.68
N SER A 255 -1.10 -25.23 -6.83
CA SER A 255 0.35 -25.36 -6.84
C SER A 255 0.85 -25.82 -8.21
N GLY A 256 1.50 -24.98 -8.99
CA GLY A 256 2.03 -25.48 -10.26
C GLY A 256 2.79 -24.50 -11.15
N ALA A 257 2.53 -23.22 -11.06
CA ALA A 257 3.19 -22.24 -11.95
C ALA A 257 4.73 -22.19 -11.77
N LEU A 258 5.21 -22.54 -10.60
CA LEU A 258 6.64 -22.65 -10.26
C LEU A 258 7.05 -24.06 -9.82
N ALA A 259 6.22 -25.08 -10.13
CA ALA A 259 6.46 -26.46 -9.69
C ALA A 259 7.85 -26.96 -10.07
N GLY A 260 8.59 -27.43 -9.06
CA GLY A 260 9.92 -28.00 -9.23
C GLY A 260 11.02 -26.98 -9.53
N ARG A 261 10.74 -25.68 -9.54
CA ARG A 261 11.71 -24.63 -9.89
C ARG A 261 12.42 -24.05 -8.68
N ARG A 262 13.71 -23.78 -8.83
CA ARG A 262 14.49 -22.93 -7.93
C ARG A 262 14.32 -21.48 -8.39
N VAL A 263 13.82 -20.64 -7.51
CA VAL A 263 13.40 -19.27 -7.86
C VAL A 263 14.24 -18.24 -7.12
N VAL A 264 14.73 -17.24 -7.84
CA VAL A 264 15.24 -16.00 -7.26
C VAL A 264 14.07 -15.04 -7.02
N ALA A 265 13.83 -14.69 -5.77
CA ALA A 265 12.79 -13.72 -5.35
C ALA A 265 13.39 -12.32 -5.33
N LEU A 266 13.27 -11.59 -6.44
CA LEU A 266 13.75 -10.21 -6.59
C LEU A 266 12.72 -9.24 -6.01
N SER A 267 13.05 -8.53 -4.92
CA SER A 267 12.13 -7.57 -4.33
C SER A 267 12.79 -6.43 -3.57
N GLY A 268 12.23 -5.22 -3.69
CA GLY A 268 12.48 -4.06 -2.86
C GLY A 268 11.28 -3.78 -1.94
N LEU A 269 10.96 -4.73 -1.07
CA LEU A 269 9.86 -4.64 -0.10
C LEU A 269 10.40 -4.47 1.31
N ALA A 270 9.70 -3.68 2.14
CA ALA A 270 10.05 -3.53 3.56
C ALA A 270 9.95 -4.87 4.33
N ASP A 271 9.02 -5.74 3.95
CA ASP A 271 8.87 -7.11 4.44
C ASP A 271 8.52 -8.03 3.27
N PRO A 272 9.50 -8.82 2.77
CA PRO A 272 9.28 -9.71 1.63
C PRO A 272 8.70 -11.08 2.00
N SER A 273 8.45 -11.37 3.27
CA SER A 273 8.07 -12.71 3.74
C SER A 273 6.79 -13.23 3.08
N SER A 274 5.76 -12.38 2.95
CA SER A 274 4.53 -12.76 2.24
C SER A 274 4.77 -13.08 0.76
N PHE A 275 5.71 -12.39 0.11
CA PHE A 275 6.07 -12.66 -1.28
C PHE A 275 6.77 -14.03 -1.40
N HIS A 276 7.71 -14.34 -0.49
CA HIS A 276 8.38 -15.64 -0.47
C HIS A 276 7.40 -16.79 -0.21
N GLU A 277 6.44 -16.60 0.72
CA GLU A 277 5.38 -17.57 0.99
C GLU A 277 4.54 -17.85 -0.26
N LEU A 278 4.13 -16.82 -1.00
CA LEU A 278 3.37 -16.99 -2.24
C LEU A 278 4.16 -17.77 -3.31
N LEU A 279 5.48 -17.53 -3.44
CA LEU A 279 6.31 -18.29 -4.38
C LEU A 279 6.40 -19.77 -4.00
N ALA A 280 6.53 -20.08 -2.71
CA ALA A 280 6.51 -21.45 -2.20
C ALA A 280 5.13 -22.11 -2.43
N GLU A 281 4.03 -21.38 -2.21
CA GLU A 281 2.67 -21.86 -2.49
C GLU A 281 2.43 -22.15 -3.98
N LEU A 282 3.10 -21.41 -4.87
CA LEU A 282 3.08 -21.66 -6.32
C LEU A 282 3.95 -22.87 -6.75
N GLY A 283 4.60 -23.55 -5.80
CA GLY A 283 5.31 -24.80 -6.01
C GLY A 283 6.82 -24.66 -6.18
N ALA A 284 7.41 -23.49 -5.90
CA ALA A 284 8.87 -23.34 -5.91
C ALA A 284 9.51 -24.26 -4.86
N VAL A 285 10.48 -25.08 -5.29
CA VAL A 285 11.20 -26.01 -4.39
C VAL A 285 12.27 -25.28 -3.57
N GLU A 286 12.73 -24.15 -4.09
CA GLU A 286 13.68 -23.28 -3.40
C GLU A 286 13.37 -21.83 -3.76
N VAL A 287 13.32 -20.96 -2.74
CA VAL A 287 13.16 -19.50 -2.91
C VAL A 287 14.41 -18.82 -2.36
N ARG A 288 15.23 -18.26 -3.26
CA ARG A 288 16.44 -17.50 -2.91
C ARG A 288 16.13 -16.00 -2.91
N PRO A 289 16.21 -15.33 -1.76
CA PRO A 289 15.99 -13.88 -1.70
C PRO A 289 17.07 -13.09 -2.43
N LEU A 290 16.66 -12.18 -3.31
CA LEU A 290 17.49 -11.08 -3.81
C LEU A 290 16.82 -9.78 -3.37
N ALA A 291 17.09 -9.40 -2.12
CA ALA A 291 16.44 -8.29 -1.46
C ALA A 291 17.16 -6.96 -1.71
N PHE A 292 16.37 -5.90 -1.95
CA PHE A 292 16.79 -4.51 -2.04
C PHE A 292 15.99 -3.67 -1.03
N PRO A 293 16.48 -2.48 -0.68
CA PRO A 293 15.72 -1.55 0.17
C PRO A 293 14.37 -1.20 -0.43
N ASP A 294 13.40 -0.87 0.43
CA ASP A 294 12.08 -0.40 -0.04
C ASP A 294 12.22 0.87 -0.90
N HIS A 295 11.51 0.94 -2.01
CA HIS A 295 11.61 1.98 -3.04
C HIS A 295 13.03 2.12 -3.65
N HIS A 296 13.77 1.03 -3.77
CA HIS A 296 15.10 1.02 -4.38
C HIS A 296 15.05 1.49 -5.84
N ALA A 297 16.00 2.35 -6.23
CA ALA A 297 16.23 2.71 -7.63
C ALA A 297 17.36 1.81 -8.17
N TYR A 298 17.04 0.98 -9.16
CA TYR A 298 17.97 0.00 -9.71
C TYR A 298 19.06 0.65 -10.56
N GLY A 299 20.32 0.48 -10.16
CA GLY A 299 21.49 0.97 -10.87
C GLY A 299 22.27 -0.14 -11.60
N PRO A 300 23.34 0.20 -12.35
CA PRO A 300 24.11 -0.78 -13.12
C PRO A 300 24.69 -1.95 -12.29
N ALA A 301 25.07 -1.70 -11.05
CA ALA A 301 25.55 -2.75 -10.14
C ALA A 301 24.46 -3.75 -9.77
N ASP A 302 23.21 -3.27 -9.62
CA ASP A 302 22.09 -4.12 -9.26
C ASP A 302 21.72 -5.06 -10.41
N TYR A 303 21.76 -4.58 -11.67
CA TYR A 303 21.52 -5.43 -12.83
C TYR A 303 22.56 -6.54 -12.96
N ARG A 304 23.84 -6.29 -12.62
CA ARG A 304 24.88 -7.35 -12.55
C ARG A 304 24.51 -8.38 -11.49
N ARG A 305 24.15 -7.95 -10.28
CA ARG A 305 23.71 -8.85 -9.19
C ARG A 305 22.49 -9.69 -9.58
N ILE A 306 21.54 -9.08 -10.32
CA ILE A 306 20.36 -9.79 -10.84
C ILE A 306 20.81 -10.87 -11.85
N ALA A 307 21.72 -10.56 -12.76
CA ALA A 307 22.23 -11.51 -13.75
C ALA A 307 23.00 -12.68 -13.09
N GLU A 308 23.85 -12.38 -12.11
CA GLU A 308 24.57 -13.38 -11.32
C GLU A 308 23.60 -14.31 -10.58
N ALA A 309 22.59 -13.74 -9.89
CA ALA A 309 21.60 -14.56 -9.19
C ALA A 309 20.78 -15.42 -10.15
N ALA A 310 20.42 -14.88 -11.31
CA ALA A 310 19.63 -15.58 -12.32
C ALA A 310 20.37 -16.82 -12.90
N SER A 311 21.72 -16.78 -12.99
CA SER A 311 22.51 -17.89 -13.54
C SER A 311 22.43 -19.17 -12.70
N ALA A 312 22.09 -19.07 -11.42
CA ALA A 312 22.00 -20.17 -10.46
C ALA A 312 20.55 -20.61 -10.16
N ALA A 313 19.56 -20.15 -10.95
CA ALA A 313 18.14 -20.42 -10.72
C ALA A 313 17.41 -20.75 -12.02
N ASP A 314 16.25 -21.38 -11.89
CA ASP A 314 15.42 -21.75 -13.02
C ASP A 314 14.46 -20.61 -13.44
N ALA A 315 14.22 -19.65 -12.52
CA ALA A 315 13.44 -18.44 -12.79
C ALA A 315 13.82 -17.30 -11.83
N VAL A 316 13.65 -16.07 -12.31
CA VAL A 316 13.63 -14.86 -11.47
C VAL A 316 12.20 -14.38 -11.40
N VAL A 317 11.66 -14.19 -10.21
CA VAL A 317 10.31 -13.64 -10.01
C VAL A 317 10.42 -12.35 -9.24
N THR A 318 9.68 -11.33 -9.67
CA THR A 318 9.65 -10.02 -9.04
C THR A 318 8.22 -9.58 -8.73
N THR A 319 8.09 -8.53 -7.94
CA THR A 319 6.81 -7.92 -7.59
C THR A 319 6.38 -6.89 -8.63
N GLU A 320 5.10 -6.58 -8.71
CA GLU A 320 4.58 -5.49 -9.55
C GLU A 320 5.18 -4.12 -9.19
N LYS A 321 5.45 -3.89 -7.88
CA LYS A 321 6.06 -2.65 -7.38
C LYS A 321 7.51 -2.49 -7.88
N ASP A 322 8.24 -3.57 -7.99
CA ASP A 322 9.60 -3.53 -8.52
C ASP A 322 9.62 -3.52 -10.05
N ALA A 323 8.69 -4.23 -10.67
CA ALA A 323 8.55 -4.31 -12.13
C ALA A 323 8.40 -2.94 -12.81
N VAL A 324 7.74 -1.96 -12.18
CA VAL A 324 7.61 -0.60 -12.75
C VAL A 324 8.92 0.21 -12.74
N LYS A 325 9.93 -0.25 -11.99
CA LYS A 325 11.25 0.40 -11.84
C LYS A 325 12.37 -0.30 -12.62
N LEU A 326 12.13 -1.54 -13.06
CA LEU A 326 13.13 -2.31 -13.78
C LEU A 326 13.18 -1.91 -15.25
N ASP A 327 14.39 -1.70 -15.75
CA ASP A 327 14.67 -1.39 -17.16
C ASP A 327 14.98 -2.68 -17.92
N LEU A 328 14.10 -3.04 -18.84
CA LEU A 328 14.22 -4.25 -19.67
C LEU A 328 15.52 -4.27 -20.48
N ALA A 329 15.98 -3.11 -20.98
CA ALA A 329 17.19 -3.04 -21.79
C ALA A 329 18.45 -3.38 -20.97
N ARG A 330 18.43 -3.13 -19.67
CA ARG A 330 19.57 -3.39 -18.76
C ARG A 330 19.58 -4.80 -18.20
N LEU A 331 18.46 -5.53 -18.29
CA LEU A 331 18.35 -6.92 -17.82
C LEU A 331 19.04 -7.92 -18.76
N GLY A 332 19.35 -7.54 -20.01
CA GLY A 332 20.01 -8.41 -20.99
C GLY A 332 19.21 -9.68 -21.26
N ALA A 333 19.82 -10.84 -21.00
CA ALA A 333 19.18 -12.15 -21.19
C ALA A 333 18.21 -12.53 -20.07
N VAL A 334 18.24 -11.84 -18.93
CA VAL A 334 17.36 -12.15 -17.79
C VAL A 334 15.93 -11.67 -18.11
N LYS A 335 14.96 -12.59 -18.00
CA LYS A 335 13.54 -12.29 -18.21
C LYS A 335 12.77 -12.56 -16.92
N PRO A 336 12.72 -11.60 -15.99
CA PRO A 336 11.99 -11.80 -14.75
C PRO A 336 10.51 -12.01 -15.02
N LEU A 337 9.89 -12.90 -14.27
CA LEU A 337 8.44 -13.04 -14.19
C LEU A 337 7.92 -12.05 -13.15
N VAL A 338 6.81 -11.39 -13.46
CA VAL A 338 6.11 -10.49 -12.53
C VAL A 338 4.95 -11.24 -11.93
N LEU A 339 4.94 -11.36 -10.60
CA LEU A 339 3.81 -11.94 -9.87
C LEU A 339 2.79 -10.85 -9.56
N GLU A 340 1.59 -11.02 -10.08
CA GLU A 340 0.44 -10.17 -9.80
C GLU A 340 -0.35 -10.74 -8.63
N VAL A 341 -0.71 -9.86 -7.70
CA VAL A 341 -1.49 -10.25 -6.53
C VAL A 341 -2.74 -9.39 -6.37
N THR A 342 -3.76 -9.96 -5.75
CA THR A 342 -4.93 -9.23 -5.27
C THR A 342 -5.12 -9.42 -3.78
N LEU A 343 -5.88 -8.53 -3.18
CA LEU A 343 -6.43 -8.72 -1.85
C LEU A 343 -7.47 -9.85 -1.88
N ASP A 344 -7.49 -10.67 -0.85
CA ASP A 344 -8.42 -11.81 -0.68
C ASP A 344 -9.01 -11.74 0.75
N PRO A 345 -10.07 -10.95 0.95
CA PRO A 345 -10.78 -10.90 2.22
C PRO A 345 -11.40 -12.25 2.57
N ASP A 346 -11.44 -12.59 3.85
CA ASP A 346 -12.08 -13.80 4.37
C ASP A 346 -13.62 -13.80 4.18
N ASP A 347 -14.23 -12.60 4.19
CA ASP A 347 -15.63 -12.34 3.87
C ASP A 347 -15.72 -11.21 2.83
N PRO A 348 -15.58 -11.52 1.51
CA PRO A 348 -15.60 -10.50 0.45
C PRO A 348 -16.90 -9.71 0.38
N ASP A 349 -18.04 -10.38 0.58
CA ASP A 349 -19.36 -9.75 0.48
C ASP A 349 -19.64 -8.85 1.67
N GLY A 350 -19.34 -9.29 2.88
CA GLY A 350 -19.43 -8.48 4.09
C GLY A 350 -18.48 -7.28 4.05
N PHE A 351 -17.25 -7.46 3.57
CA PHE A 351 -16.31 -6.36 3.37
C PHE A 351 -16.83 -5.34 2.37
N ALA A 352 -17.34 -5.79 1.21
CA ALA A 352 -17.91 -4.93 0.19
C ALA A 352 -19.12 -4.15 0.71
N ALA A 353 -20.04 -4.84 1.42
CA ALA A 353 -21.21 -4.22 2.02
C ALA A 353 -20.86 -3.17 3.08
N ALA A 354 -19.87 -3.46 3.95
CA ALA A 354 -19.41 -2.52 4.98
C ALA A 354 -18.80 -1.25 4.37
N CYS A 355 -18.02 -1.38 3.28
CA CYS A 355 -17.47 -0.24 2.57
C CYS A 355 -18.58 0.57 1.85
N ALA A 356 -19.49 -0.10 1.14
CA ALA A 356 -20.56 0.53 0.39
C ALA A 356 -21.52 1.30 1.28
N ALA A 357 -21.91 0.74 2.42
CA ALA A 357 -22.84 1.38 3.38
C ALA A 357 -22.33 2.76 3.85
N ARG A 358 -21.02 2.93 4.02
CA ARG A 358 -20.41 4.21 4.42
C ARG A 358 -20.41 5.23 3.28
N LEU A 359 -20.21 4.78 2.04
CA LEU A 359 -20.14 5.65 0.88
C LEU A 359 -21.53 6.00 0.33
N ALA A 360 -22.56 5.20 0.61
CA ALA A 360 -23.96 5.51 0.23
C ALA A 360 -24.56 6.64 1.09
N ALA A 361 -24.15 6.78 2.35
CA ALA A 361 -24.64 7.83 3.25
C ALA A 361 -24.10 9.25 2.90
N ALA A 362 -23.19 9.34 1.92
CA ALA A 362 -22.50 10.58 1.52
C ALA A 362 -23.04 11.22 0.22
N GLY A 363 -24.03 10.57 -0.45
CA GLY A 363 -24.63 10.99 -1.72
C GLY A 363 -25.86 11.87 -1.55
#